data_16f4ed04dbf920d5a948a8f3c2871b7b
#
_entry.id   16f4ed04dbf920d5a948a8f3c2871b7b
#
_cell.length_a   1.000
_cell.length_b   1.000
_cell.length_c   1.000
_cell.angle_alpha   90.00
_cell.angle_beta   90.00
_cell.angle_gamma   90.00
#
_symmetry.space_group_name_H-M   'P 1'
#
loop_
_entity.id
_entity.type
_entity.pdbx_description
1 polymer ?
#
loop_
_entity_poly.entity_id
_entity_poly.type
_entity_poly.pdbx_seq_one_letter_code
_entity_poly.pdbx_strand_id
1 'polypeptide(L)'
;MNFDFPIKHIKFEFECFGTGEIKLFCNGEYYQTNEIIEFNDQNEIIIQFLKKDPADKNSFAELKNVLINGFSFTENFKSIQHEIDNKYHQNSPTHISNNLYFGYVGQTKFTITHKNDSLTNAAWTIANNEFEYVKYPLKGDNYREKNLHNILRDTKYMFVGSLAPNCEEIVNSINKLSLKELRMPLKVNDRLHIEKWINRSSRIKFDNFDSMEHFTYTNGIVDCLNSFISDAEILYLPTKAYYFYRELLQGKDVTIKDLLNDEIEENSKVILELPAPWYKTEDLKKKIKEAKLKNCTIAVDLTWLPVSNDTIELDLNDVDQIFFSMNKTWPIQDFRHAFRWSKTRINDAQTFQWDHCTYPKISANVFMNLTRSYELDYVYKKYKSIAVSLMSQFNLHPTSVLWFTLHEDVNHDAKNPIWPYYYLDDFVCLRKLFDFHGKYFW
;
A
#
# COMPACT_ATOMS: atom_id res chain seq x y z
N MET A 1 8.42 7.88 23.01
CA MET A 1 8.31 7.03 21.80
C MET A 1 9.58 7.17 21.01
N ASN A 2 10.17 6.07 20.58
CA ASN A 2 11.39 6.07 19.81
C ASN A 2 11.08 5.63 18.38
N PHE A 3 11.53 6.40 17.40
CA PHE A 3 11.44 6.06 16.01
C PHE A 3 12.86 5.81 15.45
N ASP A 4 13.02 4.78 14.67
CA ASP A 4 14.30 4.37 14.09
C ASP A 4 14.59 5.08 12.75
N PHE A 5 13.95 6.22 12.51
CA PHE A 5 14.12 7.05 11.32
C PHE A 5 14.04 8.54 11.69
N PRO A 6 14.64 9.44 10.90
CA PRO A 6 14.59 10.87 11.14
C PRO A 6 13.18 11.42 10.96
N ILE A 7 12.73 12.23 11.91
CA ILE A 7 11.47 12.95 11.84
C ILE A 7 11.76 14.41 11.52
N LYS A 8 11.16 14.94 10.46
CA LYS A 8 11.25 16.35 10.08
C LYS A 8 10.07 17.13 10.65
N HIS A 9 8.89 16.54 10.57
CA HIS A 9 7.66 17.17 11.04
C HIS A 9 6.66 16.14 11.54
N ILE A 10 5.79 16.58 12.45
CA ILE A 10 4.66 15.82 12.97
C ILE A 10 3.39 16.66 12.95
N LYS A 11 2.25 16.03 12.74
CA LYS A 11 0.93 16.65 12.80
C LYS A 11 -0.03 15.76 13.57
N PHE A 12 -0.78 16.35 14.49
CA PHE A 12 -1.84 15.68 15.23
C PHE A 12 -3.20 16.21 14.76
N GLU A 13 -4.05 15.34 14.26
CA GLU A 13 -5.39 15.69 13.79
C GLU A 13 -6.44 15.25 14.79
N PHE A 14 -7.13 16.22 15.38
CA PHE A 14 -8.18 15.99 16.37
C PHE A 14 -9.55 16.40 15.85
N GLU A 15 -10.57 15.70 16.30
CA GLU A 15 -11.97 16.07 16.18
C GLU A 15 -12.53 16.30 17.61
N CYS A 16 -13.05 17.50 17.87
CA CYS A 16 -13.60 17.87 19.16
C CYS A 16 -15.13 17.93 19.10
N PHE A 17 -15.78 17.44 20.16
CA PHE A 17 -17.22 17.37 20.28
C PHE A 17 -17.69 18.13 21.51
N GLY A 18 -18.89 18.73 21.43
CA GLY A 18 -19.47 19.50 22.51
C GLY A 18 -18.64 20.76 22.84
N THR A 19 -18.29 20.94 24.11
CA THR A 19 -17.46 22.04 24.60
C THR A 19 -15.99 21.64 24.81
N GLY A 20 -15.60 20.46 24.25
CA GLY A 20 -14.23 19.96 24.36
C GLY A 20 -13.25 20.80 23.55
N GLU A 21 -12.09 21.06 24.11
CA GLU A 21 -10.99 21.80 23.50
C GLU A 21 -9.67 21.02 23.69
N ILE A 22 -8.88 20.91 22.65
CA ILE A 22 -7.51 20.39 22.72
C ILE A 22 -6.52 21.55 22.65
N LYS A 23 -5.57 21.55 23.57
CA LYS A 23 -4.36 22.38 23.50
C LYS A 23 -3.15 21.49 23.31
N LEU A 24 -2.37 21.76 22.27
CA LEU A 24 -1.18 21.02 21.91
C LEU A 24 0.06 21.87 22.18
N PHE A 25 1.03 21.32 22.92
CA PHE A 25 2.31 21.97 23.18
C PHE A 25 3.45 21.05 22.70
N CYS A 26 4.45 21.65 22.10
CA CYS A 26 5.70 20.99 21.77
C CYS A 26 6.86 21.79 22.36
N ASN A 27 7.66 21.18 23.22
CA ASN A 27 8.77 21.85 23.94
C ASN A 27 8.35 23.14 24.65
N GLY A 28 7.10 23.19 25.15
CA GLY A 28 6.52 24.33 25.83
C GLY A 28 5.88 25.40 24.92
N GLU A 29 6.03 25.32 23.63
CA GLU A 29 5.37 26.18 22.65
C GLU A 29 3.98 25.63 22.28
N TYR A 30 3.01 26.56 22.13
CA TYR A 30 1.63 26.22 21.77
C TYR A 30 1.45 26.09 20.27
N TYR A 31 0.77 25.03 19.84
CA TYR A 31 0.38 24.76 18.46
C TYR A 31 -1.14 24.57 18.37
N GLN A 32 -1.72 25.01 17.27
CA GLN A 32 -3.12 24.70 16.99
C GLN A 32 -3.26 23.22 16.59
N THR A 33 -4.43 22.64 16.85
CA THR A 33 -4.76 21.32 16.31
C THR A 33 -4.72 21.35 14.77
N ASN A 34 -4.19 20.29 14.19
CA ASN A 34 -3.97 20.16 12.73
C ASN A 34 -2.82 21.03 12.16
N GLU A 35 -2.05 21.70 12.99
CA GLU A 35 -0.84 22.41 12.58
C GLU A 35 0.34 21.44 12.44
N ILE A 36 1.27 21.76 11.53
CA ILE A 36 2.51 20.99 11.35
C ILE A 36 3.54 21.51 12.36
N ILE A 37 4.09 20.61 13.16
CA ILE A 37 5.15 20.87 14.12
C ILE A 37 6.48 20.47 13.48
N GLU A 38 7.41 21.39 13.35
CA GLU A 38 8.78 21.08 12.97
C GLU A 38 9.49 20.32 14.09
N PHE A 39 10.25 19.29 13.72
CA PHE A 39 10.79 18.35 14.68
C PHE A 39 12.28 18.55 14.87
N ASN A 40 12.70 18.62 16.14
CA ASN A 40 14.09 18.61 16.58
C ASN A 40 14.47 17.18 17.04
N ASP A 41 15.72 16.95 17.46
CA ASP A 41 16.22 15.62 17.84
C ASP A 41 15.40 14.95 18.95
N GLN A 42 14.84 15.74 19.86
CA GLN A 42 13.96 15.29 20.92
C GLN A 42 12.87 16.32 21.18
N ASN A 43 11.62 15.90 21.15
CA ASN A 43 10.49 16.79 21.44
C ASN A 43 9.62 16.22 22.56
N GLU A 44 9.31 17.07 23.52
CA GLU A 44 8.29 16.81 24.54
C GLU A 44 6.95 17.30 24.01
N ILE A 45 5.98 16.40 23.94
CA ILE A 45 4.61 16.69 23.50
C ILE A 45 3.68 16.63 24.70
N ILE A 46 2.88 17.67 24.86
CA ILE A 46 1.81 17.72 25.86
C ILE A 46 0.50 18.00 25.14
N ILE A 47 -0.46 17.11 25.32
CA ILE A 47 -1.84 17.25 24.83
C ILE A 47 -2.73 17.49 26.05
N GLN A 48 -3.36 18.65 26.14
CA GLN A 48 -4.32 18.97 27.19
C GLN A 48 -5.73 18.93 26.63
N PHE A 49 -6.61 18.22 27.30
CA PHE A 49 -8.04 18.24 27.02
C PHE A 49 -8.78 19.04 28.09
N LEU A 50 -9.56 19.99 27.64
CA LEU A 50 -10.31 20.93 28.47
C LEU A 50 -11.80 20.89 28.12
N LYS A 51 -12.67 21.21 29.08
CA LYS A 51 -14.12 21.37 28.88
C LYS A 51 -14.62 22.60 29.65
N LYS A 52 -15.65 23.25 29.15
CA LYS A 52 -16.33 24.31 29.91
C LYS A 52 -17.02 23.75 31.16
N ASP A 53 -17.66 22.57 31.03
CA ASP A 53 -18.20 21.80 32.15
C ASP A 53 -17.49 20.44 32.21
N PRO A 54 -16.65 20.17 33.20
CA PRO A 54 -15.96 18.91 33.37
C PRO A 54 -16.91 17.69 33.54
N ALA A 55 -18.14 17.92 34.00
CA ALA A 55 -19.15 16.86 34.18
C ALA A 55 -19.87 16.49 32.86
N ASP A 56 -19.74 17.33 31.83
CA ASP A 56 -20.39 17.06 30.55
C ASP A 56 -19.81 15.81 29.85
N LYS A 57 -20.60 14.74 29.78
CA LYS A 57 -20.22 13.48 29.14
C LYS A 57 -20.28 13.53 27.61
N ASN A 58 -20.92 14.53 27.03
CA ASN A 58 -21.06 14.69 25.58
C ASN A 58 -19.88 15.48 24.99
N SER A 59 -19.04 16.07 25.83
CA SER A 59 -17.83 16.78 25.41
C SER A 59 -16.62 15.88 25.48
N PHE A 60 -16.06 15.57 24.33
CA PHE A 60 -14.84 14.76 24.21
C PHE A 60 -14.05 15.19 22.97
N ALA A 61 -12.83 14.71 22.86
CA ALA A 61 -12.03 14.83 21.67
C ALA A 61 -11.50 13.45 21.25
N GLU A 62 -11.30 13.25 19.98
CA GLU A 62 -10.73 12.05 19.41
C GLU A 62 -9.52 12.41 18.55
N LEU A 63 -8.40 11.73 18.77
CA LEU A 63 -7.23 11.82 17.91
C LEU A 63 -7.46 10.95 16.68
N LYS A 64 -7.79 11.58 15.57
CA LYS A 64 -8.12 10.89 14.31
C LYS A 64 -6.87 10.40 13.60
N ASN A 65 -5.81 11.21 13.62
CA ASN A 65 -4.60 10.84 12.92
C ASN A 65 -3.36 11.47 13.56
N VAL A 66 -2.24 10.76 13.48
CA VAL A 66 -0.91 11.28 13.75
C VAL A 66 -0.08 11.06 12.50
N LEU A 67 0.29 12.15 11.85
CA LEU A 67 1.11 12.13 10.66
C LEU A 67 2.56 12.48 11.02
N ILE A 68 3.48 11.59 10.69
CA ILE A 68 4.92 11.81 10.82
C ILE A 68 5.51 11.79 9.42
N ASN A 69 6.14 12.88 9.00
CA ASN A 69 6.63 13.08 7.64
C ASN A 69 5.56 12.77 6.58
N GLY A 70 4.28 13.08 6.86
CA GLY A 70 3.14 12.83 5.98
C GLY A 70 2.52 11.42 6.07
N PHE A 71 3.06 10.51 6.87
CA PHE A 71 2.54 9.13 7.04
C PHE A 71 1.80 8.95 8.35
N SER A 72 0.70 8.18 8.33
CA SER A 72 -0.05 7.86 9.53
C SER A 72 0.68 6.88 10.43
N PHE A 73 0.86 7.28 11.69
CA PHE A 73 1.38 6.47 12.79
C PHE A 73 0.41 6.40 13.97
N THR A 74 -0.85 6.65 13.74
CA THR A 74 -1.91 6.76 14.76
C THR A 74 -1.95 5.55 15.69
N GLU A 75 -1.73 4.34 15.18
CA GLU A 75 -1.72 3.10 15.97
C GLU A 75 -0.66 3.11 17.08
N ASN A 76 0.49 3.75 16.85
CA ASN A 76 1.58 3.84 17.82
C ASN A 76 1.19 4.68 19.06
N PHE A 77 0.15 5.50 18.94
CA PHE A 77 -0.31 6.41 19.98
C PHE A 77 -1.49 5.85 20.79
N LYS A 78 -2.06 4.71 20.46
CA LYS A 78 -3.19 4.10 21.18
C LYS A 78 -2.91 3.74 22.63
N SER A 79 -1.67 3.43 22.98
CA SER A 79 -1.26 3.02 24.32
C SER A 79 -0.83 4.18 25.21
N ILE A 80 -0.89 5.42 24.74
CA ILE A 80 -0.48 6.58 25.55
C ILE A 80 -1.48 6.80 26.67
N GLN A 81 -0.94 6.98 27.88
CA GLN A 81 -1.75 7.23 29.06
C GLN A 81 -2.13 8.70 29.16
N HIS A 82 -3.37 8.93 29.51
CA HIS A 82 -3.92 10.24 29.83
C HIS A 82 -4.01 10.40 31.35
N GLU A 83 -3.34 11.40 31.89
CA GLU A 83 -3.40 11.77 33.31
C GLU A 83 -4.66 12.61 33.56
N ILE A 84 -5.56 12.09 34.40
CA ILE A 84 -6.81 12.73 34.70
C ILE A 84 -6.60 13.80 35.77
N ASP A 85 -7.12 15.00 35.58
CA ASP A 85 -7.11 16.04 36.57
C ASP A 85 -8.10 15.72 37.70
N ASN A 86 -7.58 15.22 38.82
CA ASN A 86 -8.35 14.85 40.02
C ASN A 86 -9.15 15.99 40.64
N LYS A 87 -8.82 17.23 40.31
CA LYS A 87 -9.63 18.38 40.75
C LYS A 87 -11.06 18.32 40.20
N TYR A 88 -11.21 17.75 39.02
CA TYR A 88 -12.49 17.65 38.33
C TYR A 88 -13.11 16.24 38.36
N HIS A 89 -12.31 15.22 38.69
CA HIS A 89 -12.70 13.80 38.56
C HIS A 89 -12.24 12.98 39.78
N GLN A 90 -12.68 13.36 40.99
CA GLN A 90 -12.21 12.83 42.28
C GLN A 90 -12.31 11.31 42.45
N ASN A 91 -13.23 10.67 41.75
CA ASN A 91 -13.45 9.21 41.85
C ASN A 91 -12.94 8.43 40.62
N SER A 92 -12.22 9.08 39.72
CA SER A 92 -11.69 8.45 38.52
C SER A 92 -10.27 7.90 38.76
N PRO A 93 -9.83 6.89 37.98
CA PRO A 93 -8.43 6.51 38.00
C PRO A 93 -7.52 7.70 37.69
N THR A 94 -6.34 7.75 38.28
CA THR A 94 -5.39 8.85 38.02
C THR A 94 -4.85 8.83 36.58
N HIS A 95 -4.82 7.63 35.97
CA HIS A 95 -4.37 7.45 34.59
C HIS A 95 -5.28 6.46 33.87
N ILE A 96 -5.58 6.73 32.62
CA ILE A 96 -6.29 5.81 31.73
C ILE A 96 -5.54 5.69 30.39
N SER A 97 -5.62 4.54 29.78
CA SER A 97 -5.27 4.42 28.36
C SER A 97 -6.36 5.11 27.55
N ASN A 98 -5.98 6.12 26.77
CA ASN A 98 -6.98 6.91 26.06
C ASN A 98 -7.47 6.27 24.76
N ASN A 99 -6.78 5.27 24.24
CA ASN A 99 -7.11 4.66 22.94
C ASN A 99 -7.46 5.70 21.87
N LEU A 100 -6.77 6.85 21.89
CA LEU A 100 -7.04 8.03 21.02
C LEU A 100 -8.29 8.84 21.42
N TYR A 101 -8.94 8.54 22.54
CA TYR A 101 -10.16 9.20 23.02
C TYR A 101 -9.89 9.98 24.32
N PHE A 102 -10.23 11.26 24.34
CA PHE A 102 -10.05 12.18 25.44
C PHE A 102 -11.43 12.57 26.00
N GLY A 103 -11.95 11.79 26.93
CA GLY A 103 -13.25 12.03 27.56
C GLY A 103 -13.19 12.73 28.92
N TYR A 104 -12.01 12.78 29.54
CA TYR A 104 -11.77 13.41 30.85
C TYR A 104 -10.85 14.62 30.73
N VAL A 105 -11.13 15.68 31.51
CA VAL A 105 -10.20 16.81 31.64
C VAL A 105 -8.88 16.31 32.19
N GLY A 106 -7.79 16.67 31.56
CA GLY A 106 -6.46 16.23 31.96
C GLY A 106 -5.41 16.46 30.89
N GLN A 107 -4.30 15.77 31.03
CA GLN A 107 -3.19 15.89 30.07
C GLN A 107 -2.57 14.56 29.72
N THR A 108 -2.02 14.50 28.54
CA THR A 108 -1.16 13.41 28.06
C THR A 108 0.21 14.01 27.76
N LYS A 109 1.24 13.46 28.39
CA LYS A 109 2.62 13.91 28.20
C LYS A 109 3.48 12.75 27.73
N PHE A 110 4.24 12.96 26.67
CA PHE A 110 5.18 11.97 26.16
C PHE A 110 6.33 12.65 25.39
N THR A 111 7.42 11.93 25.29
CA THR A 111 8.59 12.37 24.53
C THR A 111 8.68 11.54 23.25
N ILE A 112 8.91 12.23 22.14
CA ILE A 112 9.26 11.60 20.87
C ILE A 112 10.74 11.82 20.64
N THR A 113 11.45 10.75 20.38
CA THR A 113 12.86 10.77 19.96
C THR A 113 13.01 10.02 18.65
N HIS A 114 13.98 10.42 17.87
CA HIS A 114 14.32 9.70 16.65
C HIS A 114 15.84 9.49 16.58
N LYS A 115 16.23 8.51 15.78
CA LYS A 115 17.64 8.32 15.46
C LYS A 115 17.98 9.15 14.23
N ASN A 116 18.99 10.01 14.39
CA ASN A 116 19.53 10.80 13.28
C ASN A 116 20.44 9.97 12.38
N ASP A 117 20.63 8.66 12.63
CA ASP A 117 21.78 7.94 12.07
C ASP A 117 21.49 6.65 11.33
N SER A 118 22.31 6.46 10.35
CA SER A 118 22.90 5.25 9.78
C SER A 118 22.18 4.52 8.63
N LEU A 119 20.89 4.34 8.63
CA LEU A 119 20.20 3.68 7.49
C LEU A 119 20.31 4.53 6.23
N THR A 120 20.19 5.84 6.40
CA THR A 120 20.29 6.84 5.34
C THR A 120 21.69 6.90 4.76
N ASN A 121 22.73 6.88 5.60
CA ASN A 121 24.13 6.91 5.15
C ASN A 121 24.53 5.63 4.42
N ALA A 122 24.02 4.46 4.85
CA ALA A 122 24.31 3.20 4.18
C ALA A 122 23.67 3.15 2.78
N ALA A 123 22.39 3.51 2.65
CA ALA A 123 21.71 3.58 1.35
C ALA A 123 22.38 4.60 0.43
N TRP A 124 22.78 5.77 0.95
CA TRP A 124 23.51 6.79 0.23
C TRP A 124 24.90 6.32 -0.24
N THR A 125 25.66 5.66 0.64
CA THR A 125 27.00 5.16 0.33
C THR A 125 26.94 4.07 -0.74
N ILE A 126 25.96 3.19 -0.67
CA ILE A 126 25.76 2.11 -1.64
C ILE A 126 25.34 2.69 -2.99
N ALA A 127 24.38 3.61 -3.01
CA ALA A 127 23.94 4.25 -4.24
C ALA A 127 25.08 5.01 -4.97
N ASN A 128 26.05 5.56 -4.23
CA ASN A 128 27.16 6.28 -4.81
C ASN A 128 28.37 5.41 -5.22
N ASN A 129 28.56 4.22 -4.62
CA ASN A 129 29.79 3.45 -4.78
C ASN A 129 29.68 2.21 -5.67
N GLU A 130 28.47 1.69 -5.91
CA GLU A 130 28.31 0.37 -6.56
C GLU A 130 27.60 0.39 -7.92
N PHE A 131 27.10 1.55 -8.37
CA PHE A 131 26.36 1.63 -9.63
C PHE A 131 27.14 2.40 -10.71
N GLU A 132 27.56 1.71 -11.75
CA GLU A 132 27.79 2.35 -13.04
C GLU A 132 26.42 2.78 -13.58
N TYR A 133 26.18 4.09 -13.59
CA TYR A 133 24.95 4.68 -14.09
C TYR A 133 24.82 4.45 -15.58
N VAL A 134 23.87 3.61 -15.96
CA VAL A 134 23.46 3.53 -17.34
C VAL A 134 22.59 4.76 -17.62
N LYS A 135 23.10 5.68 -18.43
CA LYS A 135 22.34 6.86 -18.88
C LYS A 135 21.15 6.42 -19.73
N TYR A 136 19.97 6.37 -19.14
CA TYR A 136 18.73 6.19 -19.88
C TYR A 136 17.90 7.47 -19.82
N PRO A 137 17.61 8.10 -20.96
CA PRO A 137 16.62 9.15 -21.00
C PRO A 137 15.25 8.50 -20.78
N LEU A 138 14.64 8.78 -19.65
CA LEU A 138 13.27 8.39 -19.34
C LEU A 138 12.29 9.28 -20.10
N LYS A 139 12.36 9.29 -21.43
CA LYS A 139 11.42 10.03 -22.28
C LYS A 139 10.53 9.04 -23.02
N GLY A 140 9.28 8.93 -22.52
CA GLY A 140 8.17 8.29 -23.20
C GLY A 140 8.15 6.77 -23.17
N ASP A 141 6.96 6.22 -23.29
CA ASP A 141 6.65 4.79 -23.22
C ASP A 141 7.44 3.93 -24.21
N ASN A 142 7.74 4.47 -25.40
CA ASN A 142 8.50 3.79 -26.45
C ASN A 142 9.96 3.47 -26.10
N TYR A 143 10.53 4.17 -25.13
CA TYR A 143 11.92 3.96 -24.74
C TYR A 143 12.08 2.72 -23.87
N ARG A 144 11.12 2.46 -23.01
CA ARG A 144 11.08 1.32 -22.11
C ARG A 144 11.06 -0.01 -22.85
N GLU A 145 10.26 -0.08 -23.90
CA GLU A 145 10.03 -1.32 -24.66
C GLU A 145 11.25 -1.77 -25.46
N LYS A 146 11.85 -0.87 -26.23
CA LYS A 146 12.97 -1.24 -27.13
C LYS A 146 14.25 -1.60 -26.40
N ASN A 147 14.48 -1.03 -25.22
CA ASN A 147 15.75 -1.21 -24.52
C ASN A 147 15.64 -2.11 -23.29
N LEU A 148 14.44 -2.41 -22.77
CA LEU A 148 14.28 -3.28 -21.61
C LEU A 148 14.93 -4.66 -21.85
N HIS A 149 14.71 -5.28 -22.99
CA HIS A 149 15.33 -6.56 -23.35
C HIS A 149 16.85 -6.48 -23.50
N ASN A 150 17.36 -5.38 -24.06
CA ASN A 150 18.79 -5.19 -24.21
C ASN A 150 19.47 -4.92 -22.85
N ILE A 151 18.81 -4.09 -22.00
CA ILE A 151 19.26 -3.79 -20.65
C ILE A 151 19.28 -5.04 -19.77
N LEU A 152 18.22 -5.83 -19.78
CA LEU A 152 18.14 -7.06 -18.98
C LEU A 152 19.16 -8.10 -19.43
N ARG A 153 19.52 -8.14 -20.72
CA ARG A 153 20.46 -9.09 -21.28
C ARG A 153 21.94 -8.70 -21.04
N ASP A 154 22.24 -7.39 -21.06
CA ASP A 154 23.62 -6.90 -21.11
C ASP A 154 24.11 -6.29 -19.77
N THR A 155 23.23 -6.17 -18.76
CA THR A 155 23.61 -5.58 -17.46
C THR A 155 23.54 -6.60 -16.33
N LYS A 156 24.53 -6.55 -15.45
CA LYS A 156 24.53 -7.26 -14.16
C LYS A 156 23.46 -6.71 -13.19
N TYR A 157 22.64 -5.76 -13.59
CA TYR A 157 21.72 -5.02 -12.76
C TYR A 157 20.31 -5.46 -12.99
N MET A 158 19.66 -5.90 -11.91
CA MET A 158 18.23 -6.19 -11.95
C MET A 158 17.42 -4.91 -12.08
N PHE A 159 16.45 -4.94 -12.97
CA PHE A 159 15.61 -3.80 -13.25
C PHE A 159 14.74 -3.43 -12.03
N VAL A 160 14.78 -2.16 -11.63
CA VAL A 160 13.93 -1.62 -10.57
C VAL A 160 12.47 -1.84 -10.95
N GLY A 161 11.68 -2.37 -10.07
CA GLY A 161 10.24 -2.40 -10.23
C GLY A 161 9.63 -3.77 -10.49
N SER A 162 10.41 -4.81 -10.75
CA SER A 162 9.85 -6.15 -11.01
C SER A 162 9.69 -7.01 -9.76
N LEU A 163 10.59 -6.88 -8.78
CA LEU A 163 10.66 -7.76 -7.63
C LEU A 163 10.02 -7.15 -6.37
N ALA A 164 9.53 -8.00 -5.48
CA ALA A 164 9.21 -7.63 -4.11
C ALA A 164 10.51 -7.41 -3.31
N PRO A 165 10.48 -6.62 -2.22
CA PRO A 165 11.62 -6.53 -1.32
C PRO A 165 11.96 -7.89 -0.72
N ASN A 166 13.24 -8.15 -0.52
CA ASN A 166 13.66 -9.37 0.17
C ASN A 166 13.19 -9.33 1.63
N CYS A 167 12.45 -10.35 2.04
CA CYS A 167 11.97 -10.56 3.40
C CYS A 167 12.43 -11.94 3.87
N GLU A 168 13.53 -11.95 4.61
CA GLU A 168 14.24 -13.17 5.00
C GLU A 168 13.33 -14.15 5.77
N GLU A 169 12.44 -13.65 6.62
CA GLU A 169 11.51 -14.48 7.37
C GLU A 169 10.54 -15.24 6.46
N ILE A 170 10.06 -14.58 5.40
CA ILE A 170 9.19 -15.20 4.40
C ILE A 170 9.96 -16.25 3.62
N VAL A 171 11.17 -15.92 3.15
CA VAL A 171 12.03 -16.87 2.43
C VAL A 171 12.34 -18.10 3.29
N ASN A 172 12.69 -17.90 4.56
CA ASN A 172 12.95 -18.98 5.50
C ASN A 172 11.71 -19.85 5.77
N SER A 173 10.52 -19.27 5.72
CA SER A 173 9.26 -20.03 5.84
C SER A 173 9.01 -20.91 4.62
N ILE A 174 9.31 -20.40 3.41
CA ILE A 174 9.19 -21.17 2.17
C ILE A 174 10.17 -22.36 2.18
N ASN A 175 11.40 -22.15 2.59
CA ASN A 175 12.45 -23.17 2.63
C ASN A 175 12.13 -24.35 3.57
N LYS A 176 11.18 -24.18 4.49
CA LYS A 176 10.72 -25.25 5.41
C LYS A 176 9.60 -26.12 4.82
N LEU A 177 9.03 -25.75 3.67
CA LEU A 177 7.90 -26.47 3.08
C LEU A 177 8.36 -27.76 2.40
N SER A 178 7.65 -28.85 2.65
CA SER A 178 7.93 -30.12 1.98
C SER A 178 7.27 -30.21 0.61
N LEU A 179 7.91 -30.91 -0.33
CA LEU A 179 7.31 -31.16 -1.66
C LEU A 179 5.96 -31.88 -1.60
N LYS A 180 5.71 -32.68 -0.54
CA LYS A 180 4.43 -33.35 -0.35
C LYS A 180 3.32 -32.35 -0.08
N GLU A 181 3.57 -31.38 0.83
CA GLU A 181 2.62 -30.32 1.13
C GLU A 181 2.36 -29.42 -0.08
N LEU A 182 3.42 -29.07 -0.82
CA LEU A 182 3.34 -28.21 -1.99
C LEU A 182 2.55 -28.79 -3.16
N ARG A 183 2.35 -30.10 -3.23
CA ARG A 183 1.63 -30.77 -4.33
C ARG A 183 0.16 -31.05 -4.06
N MET A 184 -0.32 -30.73 -2.89
CA MET A 184 -1.73 -30.96 -2.53
C MET A 184 -2.64 -29.98 -3.30
N PRO A 185 -3.81 -30.41 -3.78
CA PRO A 185 -4.79 -29.49 -4.35
C PRO A 185 -5.36 -28.59 -3.26
N LEU A 186 -5.67 -27.33 -3.62
CA LEU A 186 -6.40 -26.42 -2.74
C LEU A 186 -7.79 -26.97 -2.48
N LYS A 187 -8.33 -26.69 -1.29
CA LYS A 187 -9.64 -27.13 -0.85
C LYS A 187 -10.65 -25.98 -0.94
N VAL A 188 -11.92 -26.31 -0.95
CA VAL A 188 -13.01 -25.30 -0.94
C VAL A 188 -12.85 -24.29 0.23
N ASN A 189 -12.43 -24.76 1.39
CA ASN A 189 -12.20 -23.89 2.56
C ASN A 189 -11.01 -22.91 2.39
N ASP A 190 -10.11 -23.17 1.45
CA ASP A 190 -8.97 -22.27 1.20
C ASP A 190 -9.43 -20.93 0.62
N ARG A 191 -10.47 -20.92 -0.22
CA ARG A 191 -11.11 -19.68 -0.68
C ARG A 191 -11.60 -18.84 0.50
N LEU A 192 -12.40 -19.42 1.39
CA LEU A 192 -12.93 -18.73 2.58
C LEU A 192 -11.82 -18.25 3.53
N HIS A 193 -10.72 -19.01 3.60
CA HIS A 193 -9.54 -18.59 4.35
C HIS A 193 -8.93 -17.32 3.76
N ILE A 194 -8.74 -17.25 2.43
CA ILE A 194 -8.14 -16.10 1.76
C ILE A 194 -9.03 -14.86 1.94
N GLU A 195 -10.35 -14.97 1.75
CA GLU A 195 -11.30 -13.87 1.92
C GLU A 195 -11.26 -13.31 3.35
N LYS A 196 -11.27 -14.18 4.36
CA LYS A 196 -11.12 -13.78 5.76
C LYS A 196 -9.75 -13.19 6.05
N TRP A 197 -8.70 -13.72 5.45
CA TRP A 197 -7.35 -13.25 5.64
C TRP A 197 -7.16 -11.82 5.08
N ILE A 198 -7.72 -11.53 3.91
CA ILE A 198 -7.73 -10.18 3.32
C ILE A 198 -8.43 -9.19 4.26
N ASN A 199 -9.63 -9.53 4.73
CA ASN A 199 -10.45 -8.66 5.58
C ASN A 199 -9.99 -8.57 7.05
N ARG A 200 -8.92 -9.28 7.45
CA ARG A 200 -8.30 -9.08 8.78
C ARG A 200 -7.50 -7.80 8.88
N SER A 201 -7.04 -7.25 7.78
CA SER A 201 -6.32 -5.97 7.80
C SER A 201 -7.26 -4.85 8.15
N SER A 202 -6.90 -4.01 9.13
CA SER A 202 -7.68 -2.83 9.51
C SER A 202 -7.77 -1.77 8.41
N ARG A 203 -6.93 -1.89 7.38
CA ARG A 203 -6.89 -0.97 6.22
C ARG A 203 -7.76 -1.42 5.05
N ILE A 204 -8.40 -2.58 5.17
CA ILE A 204 -9.15 -3.18 4.06
C ILE A 204 -10.52 -3.60 4.57
N LYS A 205 -11.53 -3.17 3.84
CA LYS A 205 -12.91 -3.56 4.08
C LYS A 205 -13.59 -3.85 2.75
N PHE A 206 -13.76 -5.13 2.46
CA PHE A 206 -14.54 -5.58 1.31
C PHE A 206 -15.87 -6.11 1.80
N ASP A 207 -16.92 -5.42 1.37
CA ASP A 207 -18.29 -5.84 1.64
C ASP A 207 -18.80 -6.76 0.51
N ASN A 208 -19.72 -7.66 0.82
CA ASN A 208 -20.42 -8.51 -0.14
C ASN A 208 -19.53 -9.48 -0.94
N PHE A 209 -18.55 -10.13 -0.30
CA PHE A 209 -17.77 -11.20 -0.94
C PHE A 209 -18.67 -12.32 -1.49
N ASP A 210 -19.82 -12.56 -0.89
CA ASP A 210 -20.79 -13.56 -1.35
C ASP A 210 -21.33 -13.26 -2.76
N SER A 211 -21.29 -12.02 -3.23
CA SER A 211 -21.65 -11.65 -4.59
C SER A 211 -20.66 -12.18 -5.64
N MET A 212 -19.44 -12.51 -5.23
CA MET A 212 -18.41 -13.09 -6.07
C MET A 212 -18.51 -14.62 -6.05
N GLU A 213 -19.45 -15.18 -6.80
CA GLU A 213 -19.78 -16.61 -6.73
C GLU A 213 -18.65 -17.53 -7.20
N HIS A 214 -17.84 -17.06 -8.14
CA HIS A 214 -16.78 -17.86 -8.77
C HIS A 214 -15.40 -17.44 -8.29
N PHE A 215 -14.56 -18.43 -8.05
CA PHE A 215 -13.17 -18.25 -7.65
C PHE A 215 -12.27 -19.09 -8.53
N THR A 216 -11.17 -18.51 -9.00
CA THR A 216 -10.20 -19.19 -9.86
C THR A 216 -8.78 -18.84 -9.43
N TYR A 217 -7.92 -19.83 -9.28
CA TYR A 217 -6.48 -19.63 -9.13
C TYR A 217 -5.83 -19.56 -10.52
N THR A 218 -4.91 -18.60 -10.69
CA THR A 218 -4.21 -18.38 -11.96
C THR A 218 -2.70 -18.30 -11.77
N ASN A 219 -1.93 -18.40 -12.84
CA ASN A 219 -0.48 -18.33 -12.83
C ASN A 219 0.05 -16.88 -12.84
N GLY A 220 -0.71 -15.94 -12.29
CA GLY A 220 -0.36 -14.53 -12.12
C GLY A 220 -1.41 -13.60 -12.69
N ILE A 221 -1.30 -12.33 -12.29
CA ILE A 221 -2.24 -11.26 -12.67
C ILE A 221 -2.41 -11.15 -14.20
N VAL A 222 -1.33 -11.35 -14.94
CA VAL A 222 -1.33 -11.24 -16.41
C VAL A 222 -2.37 -12.17 -17.06
N ASP A 223 -2.57 -13.37 -16.51
CA ASP A 223 -3.58 -14.29 -17.02
C ASP A 223 -5.00 -13.75 -16.81
N CYS A 224 -5.25 -13.14 -15.63
CA CYS A 224 -6.52 -12.50 -15.34
C CYS A 224 -6.78 -11.31 -16.27
N LEU A 225 -5.76 -10.48 -16.47
CA LEU A 225 -5.83 -9.30 -17.34
C LEU A 225 -6.11 -9.72 -18.79
N ASN A 226 -5.35 -10.68 -19.31
CA ASN A 226 -5.52 -11.15 -20.69
C ASN A 226 -6.92 -11.75 -20.90
N SER A 227 -7.42 -12.52 -19.94
CA SER A 227 -8.77 -13.06 -19.99
C SER A 227 -9.84 -11.95 -20.00
N PHE A 228 -9.67 -10.92 -19.16
CA PHE A 228 -10.65 -9.84 -19.06
C PHE A 228 -10.69 -8.97 -20.31
N ILE A 229 -9.54 -8.66 -20.93
CA ILE A 229 -9.46 -7.76 -22.08
C ILE A 229 -9.62 -8.45 -23.43
N SER A 230 -9.64 -9.79 -23.47
CA SER A 230 -9.57 -10.56 -24.71
C SER A 230 -10.71 -10.30 -25.69
N ASP A 231 -11.89 -9.96 -25.19
CA ASP A 231 -13.13 -9.71 -25.91
C ASP A 231 -13.64 -8.27 -25.74
N ALA A 232 -12.76 -7.33 -25.34
CA ALA A 232 -13.12 -5.92 -25.22
C ALA A 232 -13.13 -5.27 -26.60
N GLU A 233 -14.20 -4.55 -26.94
CA GLU A 233 -14.27 -3.64 -28.09
C GLU A 233 -13.83 -2.24 -27.67
N ILE A 234 -14.33 -1.77 -26.50
CA ILE A 234 -13.96 -0.51 -25.87
C ILE A 234 -13.48 -0.82 -24.47
N LEU A 235 -12.26 -0.37 -24.14
CA LEU A 235 -11.64 -0.55 -22.83
C LEU A 235 -11.27 0.79 -22.23
N TYR A 236 -11.83 1.09 -21.07
CA TYR A 236 -11.43 2.22 -20.23
C TYR A 236 -10.37 1.79 -19.23
N LEU A 237 -9.25 2.49 -19.21
CA LEU A 237 -8.19 2.34 -18.21
C LEU A 237 -7.56 3.70 -17.91
N PRO A 238 -7.01 3.94 -16.71
CA PRO A 238 -6.32 5.20 -16.42
C PRO A 238 -5.09 5.40 -17.33
N THR A 239 -4.81 6.64 -17.73
CA THR A 239 -3.66 6.97 -18.59
C THR A 239 -2.35 6.48 -17.98
N LYS A 240 -2.12 6.76 -16.69
CA LYS A 240 -1.01 6.19 -15.91
C LYS A 240 -1.48 4.90 -15.23
N ALA A 241 -1.48 3.78 -15.93
CA ALA A 241 -1.79 2.47 -15.39
C ALA A 241 -0.58 1.53 -15.57
N TYR A 242 -0.66 0.35 -15.00
CA TYR A 242 0.36 -0.67 -15.21
C TYR A 242 0.56 -0.89 -16.72
N TYR A 243 1.77 -0.63 -17.20
CA TYR A 243 2.09 -0.60 -18.63
C TYR A 243 1.65 -1.88 -19.38
N PHE A 244 1.65 -3.02 -18.69
CA PHE A 244 1.33 -4.31 -19.24
C PHE A 244 -0.14 -4.42 -19.72
N TYR A 245 -1.04 -3.57 -19.22
CA TYR A 245 -2.41 -3.51 -19.76
C TYR A 245 -2.39 -3.15 -21.24
N ARG A 246 -1.54 -2.20 -21.64
CA ARG A 246 -1.41 -1.77 -23.05
C ARG A 246 -0.63 -2.78 -23.88
N GLU A 247 0.39 -3.42 -23.29
CA GLU A 247 1.15 -4.47 -23.96
C GLU A 247 0.26 -5.65 -24.38
N LEU A 248 -0.66 -6.06 -23.54
CA LEU A 248 -1.62 -7.14 -23.83
C LEU A 248 -2.61 -6.78 -24.94
N LEU A 249 -2.75 -5.50 -25.27
CA LEU A 249 -3.64 -5.00 -26.32
C LEU A 249 -2.95 -4.86 -27.68
N GLN A 250 -1.64 -5.01 -27.74
CA GLN A 250 -0.91 -4.91 -29.01
C GLN A 250 -1.43 -5.96 -30.03
N GLY A 251 -1.79 -5.47 -31.20
CA GLY A 251 -2.33 -6.31 -32.27
C GLY A 251 -3.80 -6.75 -32.09
N LYS A 252 -4.49 -6.24 -31.08
CA LYS A 252 -5.94 -6.43 -30.88
C LYS A 252 -6.70 -5.20 -31.39
N ASP A 253 -7.88 -5.42 -31.96
CA ASP A 253 -8.80 -4.36 -32.38
C ASP A 253 -9.64 -3.90 -31.18
N VAL A 254 -9.01 -3.09 -30.31
CA VAL A 254 -9.63 -2.57 -29.09
C VAL A 254 -9.45 -1.06 -29.04
N THR A 255 -10.53 -0.32 -28.88
CA THR A 255 -10.50 1.12 -28.65
C THR A 255 -10.17 1.40 -27.17
N ILE A 256 -9.00 1.99 -26.91
CA ILE A 256 -8.56 2.36 -25.55
C ILE A 256 -8.97 3.79 -25.27
N LYS A 257 -9.67 4.02 -24.14
CA LYS A 257 -10.08 5.34 -23.64
C LYS A 257 -9.55 5.59 -22.23
N ASP A 258 -9.35 6.88 -21.90
CA ASP A 258 -8.90 7.26 -20.57
C ASP A 258 -10.07 7.25 -19.59
N LEU A 259 -10.02 6.36 -18.61
CA LEU A 259 -11.06 6.24 -17.58
C LEU A 259 -11.35 7.53 -16.81
N LEU A 260 -10.35 8.40 -16.65
CA LEU A 260 -10.49 9.60 -15.82
C LEU A 260 -10.97 10.81 -16.61
N ASN A 261 -10.62 10.91 -17.89
CA ASN A 261 -10.85 12.10 -18.69
C ASN A 261 -11.91 11.92 -19.77
N ASP A 262 -12.13 10.69 -20.26
CA ASP A 262 -13.15 10.43 -21.28
C ASP A 262 -14.51 10.10 -20.64
N GLU A 263 -15.58 10.40 -21.36
CA GLU A 263 -16.94 9.99 -20.98
C GLU A 263 -17.06 8.46 -21.15
N ILE A 264 -17.56 7.80 -20.10
CA ILE A 264 -17.74 6.35 -20.10
C ILE A 264 -18.97 5.97 -20.93
N GLU A 265 -18.80 5.15 -21.95
CA GLU A 265 -19.84 4.59 -22.78
C GLU A 265 -20.51 3.39 -22.09
N GLU A 266 -21.82 3.23 -22.35
CA GLU A 266 -22.57 2.11 -21.82
C GLU A 266 -22.04 0.75 -22.33
N ASN A 267 -22.14 -0.28 -21.49
CA ASN A 267 -21.77 -1.67 -21.81
C ASN A 267 -20.30 -1.87 -22.22
N SER A 268 -19.42 -0.90 -21.96
CA SER A 268 -17.96 -1.01 -22.19
C SER A 268 -17.27 -1.81 -21.07
N LYS A 269 -15.99 -2.08 -21.25
CA LYS A 269 -15.15 -2.65 -20.18
C LYS A 269 -14.32 -1.59 -19.48
N VAL A 270 -14.19 -1.75 -18.17
CA VAL A 270 -13.37 -0.86 -17.32
C VAL A 270 -12.40 -1.70 -16.51
N ILE A 271 -11.13 -1.35 -16.52
CA ILE A 271 -10.12 -1.94 -15.65
C ILE A 271 -9.29 -0.86 -14.98
N LEU A 272 -9.03 -1.04 -13.68
CA LEU A 272 -8.20 -0.14 -12.89
C LEU A 272 -7.50 -0.86 -11.76
N GLU A 273 -6.37 -0.29 -11.32
CA GLU A 273 -5.68 -0.69 -10.10
C GLU A 273 -6.31 0.00 -8.89
N LEU A 274 -6.49 -0.70 -7.77
CA LEU A 274 -6.97 -0.11 -6.52
C LEU A 274 -6.21 -0.73 -5.33
N PRO A 275 -5.33 0.06 -4.63
CA PRO A 275 -4.93 1.44 -4.96
C PRO A 275 -4.06 1.51 -6.21
N ALA A 276 -3.99 2.68 -6.80
CA ALA A 276 -3.04 3.00 -7.85
C ALA A 276 -2.06 4.08 -7.36
N PRO A 277 -0.73 3.95 -7.57
CA PRO A 277 0.23 4.91 -7.03
C PRO A 277 0.09 6.33 -7.60
N TRP A 278 -0.45 6.46 -8.79
CA TRP A 278 -0.57 7.72 -9.55
C TRP A 278 -1.90 8.43 -9.45
N TYR A 279 -2.86 7.88 -8.70
CA TYR A 279 -4.20 8.46 -8.57
C TYR A 279 -4.69 8.37 -7.13
N LYS A 280 -5.56 9.30 -6.74
CA LYS A 280 -6.24 9.24 -5.46
C LYS A 280 -7.26 8.09 -5.47
N THR A 281 -7.25 7.28 -4.44
CA THR A 281 -8.18 6.16 -4.26
C THR A 281 -9.64 6.56 -4.41
N GLU A 282 -10.03 7.74 -3.88
CA GLU A 282 -11.41 8.21 -3.95
C GLU A 282 -11.87 8.59 -5.37
N ASP A 283 -10.97 9.06 -6.22
CA ASP A 283 -11.32 9.38 -7.61
C ASP A 283 -11.55 8.09 -8.42
N LEU A 284 -10.75 7.06 -8.18
CA LEU A 284 -10.94 5.74 -8.77
C LEU A 284 -12.26 5.10 -8.32
N LYS A 285 -12.61 5.20 -7.03
CA LYS A 285 -13.89 4.72 -6.47
C LYS A 285 -15.09 5.43 -7.10
N LYS A 286 -15.00 6.75 -7.36
CA LYS A 286 -16.05 7.48 -8.09
C LYS A 286 -16.24 6.93 -9.50
N LYS A 287 -15.12 6.62 -10.21
CA LYS A 287 -15.17 6.05 -11.56
C LYS A 287 -15.75 4.64 -11.59
N ILE A 288 -15.53 3.82 -10.58
CA ILE A 288 -16.21 2.53 -10.42
C ILE A 288 -17.74 2.73 -10.37
N LYS A 289 -18.22 3.67 -9.55
CA LYS A 289 -19.64 3.97 -9.44
C LYS A 289 -20.24 4.51 -10.74
N GLU A 290 -19.52 5.41 -11.42
CA GLU A 290 -19.92 5.94 -12.73
C GLU A 290 -20.03 4.82 -13.77
N ALA A 291 -19.02 3.97 -13.88
CA ALA A 291 -19.01 2.81 -14.79
C ALA A 291 -20.16 1.84 -14.48
N LYS A 292 -20.44 1.61 -13.19
CA LYS A 292 -21.57 0.77 -12.76
C LYS A 292 -22.91 1.30 -13.25
N LEU A 293 -23.14 2.61 -13.16
CA LEU A 293 -24.35 3.26 -13.64
C LEU A 293 -24.52 3.17 -15.18
N LYS A 294 -23.43 2.97 -15.91
CA LYS A 294 -23.36 2.78 -17.36
C LYS A 294 -23.40 1.30 -17.77
N ASN A 295 -23.71 0.39 -16.85
CA ASN A 295 -23.72 -1.07 -17.06
C ASN A 295 -22.41 -1.63 -17.65
N CYS A 296 -21.28 -1.00 -17.35
CA CYS A 296 -19.98 -1.49 -17.76
C CYS A 296 -19.62 -2.78 -17.02
N THR A 297 -18.82 -3.63 -17.67
CA THR A 297 -18.16 -4.75 -16.99
C THR A 297 -16.86 -4.24 -16.33
N ILE A 298 -16.76 -4.36 -15.01
CA ILE A 298 -15.71 -3.71 -14.23
C ILE A 298 -14.79 -4.75 -13.60
N ALA A 299 -13.48 -4.62 -13.84
CA ALA A 299 -12.45 -5.39 -13.15
C ALA A 299 -11.56 -4.47 -12.31
N VAL A 300 -11.21 -4.92 -11.11
CA VAL A 300 -10.30 -4.21 -10.20
C VAL A 300 -9.07 -5.06 -9.91
N ASP A 301 -7.90 -4.52 -10.25
CA ASP A 301 -6.62 -5.12 -9.92
C ASP A 301 -6.16 -4.67 -8.53
N LEU A 302 -6.09 -5.61 -7.61
CA LEU A 302 -5.73 -5.42 -6.20
C LEU A 302 -4.26 -5.76 -5.91
N THR A 303 -3.38 -5.78 -6.92
CA THR A 303 -1.97 -6.16 -6.75
C THR A 303 -1.23 -5.30 -5.71
N TRP A 304 -1.59 -4.02 -5.57
CA TRP A 304 -0.97 -3.10 -4.61
C TRP A 304 -1.68 -3.02 -3.26
N LEU A 305 -2.81 -3.71 -3.09
CA LEU A 305 -3.60 -3.69 -1.87
C LEU A 305 -2.79 -3.97 -0.59
N PRO A 306 -1.88 -4.96 -0.54
CA PRO A 306 -1.13 -5.28 0.67
C PRO A 306 -0.19 -4.17 1.13
N VAL A 307 0.18 -3.27 0.24
CA VAL A 307 1.10 -2.15 0.47
C VAL A 307 0.44 -0.78 0.25
N SER A 308 -0.88 -0.74 0.36
CA SER A 308 -1.65 0.51 0.33
C SER A 308 -1.30 1.41 1.51
N ASN A 309 -1.11 2.70 1.25
CA ASN A 309 -1.07 3.72 2.29
C ASN A 309 -2.49 4.17 2.70
N ASP A 310 -3.46 3.98 1.81
CA ASP A 310 -4.86 4.33 2.03
C ASP A 310 -5.65 3.18 2.68
N THR A 311 -6.74 3.52 3.34
CA THR A 311 -7.78 2.55 3.69
C THR A 311 -8.63 2.28 2.46
N ILE A 312 -8.72 1.00 2.06
CA ILE A 312 -9.48 0.56 0.89
C ILE A 312 -10.80 -0.04 1.33
N GLU A 313 -11.88 0.65 1.04
CA GLU A 313 -13.24 0.17 1.20
C GLU A 313 -13.86 -0.02 -0.18
N LEU A 314 -14.36 -1.22 -0.48
CA LEU A 314 -14.97 -1.56 -1.76
C LEU A 314 -16.19 -2.47 -1.54
N ASP A 315 -17.35 -2.04 -2.05
CA ASP A 315 -18.50 -2.91 -2.18
C ASP A 315 -18.35 -3.77 -3.46
N LEU A 316 -18.23 -5.08 -3.28
CA LEU A 316 -18.05 -6.00 -4.39
C LEU A 316 -19.30 -6.14 -5.28
N ASN A 317 -20.45 -5.60 -4.85
CA ASN A 317 -21.60 -5.44 -5.74
C ASN A 317 -21.37 -4.42 -6.87
N ASP A 318 -20.41 -3.52 -6.72
CA ASP A 318 -20.12 -2.49 -7.72
C ASP A 318 -19.17 -2.96 -8.82
N VAL A 319 -18.51 -4.12 -8.66
CA VAL A 319 -17.53 -4.65 -9.60
C VAL A 319 -17.86 -6.08 -10.02
N ASP A 320 -17.40 -6.51 -11.18
CA ASP A 320 -17.72 -7.83 -11.73
C ASP A 320 -16.58 -8.84 -11.52
N GLN A 321 -15.35 -8.35 -11.46
CA GLN A 321 -14.16 -9.15 -11.19
C GLN A 321 -13.18 -8.41 -10.28
N ILE A 322 -12.50 -9.14 -9.41
CA ILE A 322 -11.33 -8.66 -8.70
C ILE A 322 -10.16 -9.61 -8.91
N PHE A 323 -8.98 -9.03 -9.06
CA PHE A 323 -7.73 -9.76 -9.24
C PHE A 323 -6.80 -9.45 -8.09
N PHE A 324 -6.19 -10.46 -7.50
CA PHE A 324 -5.32 -10.28 -6.35
C PHE A 324 -4.05 -11.12 -6.47
N SER A 325 -2.90 -10.53 -6.10
CA SER A 325 -1.62 -11.23 -6.06
C SER A 325 -0.67 -10.63 -5.03
N MET A 326 0.16 -11.46 -4.41
CA MET A 326 1.22 -11.04 -3.48
C MET A 326 2.61 -10.96 -4.13
N ASN A 327 2.76 -11.26 -5.42
CA ASN A 327 4.07 -11.29 -6.10
C ASN A 327 4.83 -9.95 -6.14
N LYS A 328 4.16 -8.83 -5.85
CA LYS A 328 4.78 -7.51 -5.73
C LYS A 328 5.09 -7.11 -4.28
N THR A 329 4.64 -7.91 -3.33
CA THR A 329 4.75 -7.63 -1.89
C THR A 329 5.63 -8.66 -1.19
N TRP A 330 5.40 -9.94 -1.42
CA TRP A 330 6.21 -11.02 -0.88
C TRP A 330 7.31 -11.43 -1.87
N PRO A 331 8.50 -11.87 -1.39
CA PRO A 331 9.59 -12.35 -2.24
C PRO A 331 9.28 -13.77 -2.76
N ILE A 332 8.19 -13.89 -3.52
CA ILE A 332 7.67 -15.14 -4.10
C ILE A 332 7.43 -15.02 -5.59
N GLN A 333 8.18 -14.17 -6.26
CA GLN A 333 8.03 -13.93 -7.70
C GLN A 333 8.23 -15.17 -8.57
N ASP A 334 9.02 -16.15 -8.09
CA ASP A 334 9.23 -17.42 -8.77
C ASP A 334 8.05 -18.39 -8.59
N PHE A 335 7.23 -18.14 -7.56
CA PHE A 335 5.96 -18.84 -7.32
C PHE A 335 4.80 -17.98 -7.79
N ARG A 336 4.72 -17.79 -9.10
CA ARG A 336 3.69 -16.94 -9.69
C ARG A 336 2.31 -17.41 -9.31
N HIS A 337 1.49 -16.48 -8.85
CA HIS A 337 0.10 -16.73 -8.47
C HIS A 337 -0.74 -15.48 -8.62
N ALA A 338 -2.01 -15.67 -8.89
CA ALA A 338 -3.06 -14.70 -8.66
C ALA A 338 -4.37 -15.43 -8.37
N PHE A 339 -5.29 -14.69 -7.82
CA PHE A 339 -6.67 -15.12 -7.63
C PHE A 339 -7.58 -14.19 -8.40
N ARG A 340 -8.59 -14.78 -8.99
CA ARG A 340 -9.70 -14.07 -9.60
C ARG A 340 -10.98 -14.46 -8.87
N TRP A 341 -11.71 -13.49 -8.38
CA TRP A 341 -13.12 -13.63 -8.00
C TRP A 341 -13.97 -12.96 -9.07
N SER A 342 -15.10 -13.55 -9.41
CA SER A 342 -16.03 -13.01 -10.40
C SER A 342 -17.47 -13.34 -10.03
N LYS A 343 -18.40 -12.44 -10.39
CA LYS A 343 -19.84 -12.66 -10.22
C LYS A 343 -20.34 -13.79 -11.11
N THR A 344 -19.86 -13.81 -12.33
CA THR A 344 -20.23 -14.84 -13.32
C THR A 344 -19.05 -15.76 -13.61
N ARG A 345 -19.37 -17.00 -14.01
CA ARG A 345 -18.35 -17.95 -14.44
C ARG A 345 -17.70 -17.48 -15.74
N ILE A 346 -16.39 -17.37 -15.73
CA ILE A 346 -15.60 -17.05 -16.92
C ILE A 346 -15.17 -18.36 -17.59
N ASN A 347 -15.50 -18.53 -18.86
CA ASN A 347 -15.17 -19.73 -19.62
C ASN A 347 -13.82 -19.52 -20.35
N ASP A 348 -12.72 -19.71 -19.62
CA ASP A 348 -11.35 -19.55 -20.11
C ASP A 348 -10.43 -20.70 -19.67
N ALA A 349 -9.19 -20.66 -20.16
CA ALA A 349 -8.18 -21.68 -19.84
C ALA A 349 -7.88 -21.76 -18.34
N GLN A 350 -7.92 -20.63 -17.62
CA GLN A 350 -7.65 -20.55 -16.19
C GLN A 350 -8.74 -21.24 -15.37
N THR A 351 -10.01 -21.01 -15.70
CA THR A 351 -11.14 -21.70 -15.07
C THR A 351 -11.10 -23.20 -15.35
N PHE A 352 -10.78 -23.58 -16.60
CA PHE A 352 -10.60 -24.99 -16.93
C PHE A 352 -9.49 -25.63 -16.09
N GLN A 353 -8.31 -25.00 -15.98
CA GLN A 353 -7.21 -25.49 -15.15
C GLN A 353 -7.62 -25.61 -13.68
N TRP A 354 -8.38 -24.65 -13.16
CA TRP A 354 -8.88 -24.68 -11.79
C TRP A 354 -9.82 -25.87 -11.56
N ASP A 355 -10.83 -26.06 -12.39
CA ASP A 355 -11.82 -27.11 -12.26
C ASP A 355 -11.21 -28.52 -12.37
N HIS A 356 -10.20 -28.67 -13.20
CA HIS A 356 -9.51 -29.95 -13.40
C HIS A 356 -8.26 -30.12 -12.50
N CYS A 357 -8.05 -29.23 -11.55
CA CYS A 357 -6.88 -29.26 -10.64
C CYS A 357 -5.53 -29.30 -11.37
N THR A 358 -5.40 -28.66 -12.52
CA THR A 358 -4.16 -28.58 -13.31
C THR A 358 -3.43 -27.24 -13.17
N TYR A 359 -3.91 -26.36 -12.31
CA TYR A 359 -3.24 -25.10 -11.96
C TYR A 359 -1.91 -25.32 -11.23
N PRO A 360 -1.02 -24.30 -11.11
CA PRO A 360 0.28 -24.40 -10.45
C PRO A 360 0.18 -24.63 -8.93
N LYS A 361 0.02 -25.89 -8.51
CA LYS A 361 -0.21 -26.27 -7.11
C LYS A 361 0.91 -25.83 -6.16
N ILE A 362 2.17 -25.89 -6.62
CA ILE A 362 3.33 -25.47 -5.82
C ILE A 362 3.18 -24.01 -5.42
N SER A 363 2.98 -23.13 -6.38
CA SER A 363 2.78 -21.69 -6.12
C SER A 363 1.58 -21.41 -5.23
N ALA A 364 0.47 -22.11 -5.47
CA ALA A 364 -0.73 -21.99 -4.66
C ALA A 364 -0.49 -22.38 -3.20
N ASN A 365 0.22 -23.48 -2.95
CA ASN A 365 0.49 -23.93 -1.59
C ASN A 365 1.58 -23.11 -0.88
N VAL A 366 2.58 -22.57 -1.59
CA VAL A 366 3.50 -21.58 -1.03
C VAL A 366 2.69 -20.39 -0.50
N PHE A 367 1.83 -19.81 -1.32
CA PHE A 367 0.97 -18.70 -0.90
C PHE A 367 0.10 -19.09 0.31
N MET A 368 -0.62 -20.21 0.26
CA MET A 368 -1.51 -20.65 1.34
C MET A 368 -0.79 -20.87 2.67
N ASN A 369 0.43 -21.42 2.66
CA ASN A 369 1.22 -21.58 3.87
C ASN A 369 1.64 -20.22 4.45
N LEU A 370 2.02 -19.27 3.59
CA LEU A 370 2.39 -17.93 4.04
C LEU A 370 1.20 -17.17 4.66
N THR A 371 -0.02 -17.29 4.11
CA THR A 371 -1.22 -16.65 4.68
C THR A 371 -1.61 -17.18 6.08
N ARG A 372 -1.13 -18.35 6.45
CA ARG A 372 -1.32 -18.91 7.80
C ARG A 372 -0.35 -18.33 8.83
N SER A 373 0.80 -17.83 8.36
CA SER A 373 1.89 -17.35 9.21
C SER A 373 2.00 -15.83 9.23
N TYR A 374 1.58 -15.16 8.18
CA TYR A 374 1.74 -13.72 8.00
C TYR A 374 0.42 -13.05 7.66
N GLU A 375 0.19 -11.89 8.25
CA GLU A 375 -0.93 -11.01 7.88
C GLU A 375 -0.70 -10.41 6.50
N LEU A 376 -1.79 -9.95 5.86
CA LEU A 376 -1.76 -9.30 4.55
C LEU A 376 -0.77 -8.13 4.51
N ASP A 377 -0.78 -7.30 5.54
CA ASP A 377 0.01 -6.08 5.66
C ASP A 377 1.34 -6.26 6.42
N TYR A 378 1.80 -7.51 6.62
CA TYR A 378 3.06 -7.81 7.31
C TYR A 378 4.25 -7.05 6.69
N VAL A 379 4.42 -7.12 5.38
CA VAL A 379 5.50 -6.44 4.66
C VAL A 379 5.33 -4.92 4.70
N TYR A 380 4.11 -4.42 4.59
CA TYR A 380 3.83 -3.00 4.78
C TYR A 380 4.30 -2.51 6.16
N LYS A 381 3.90 -3.20 7.23
CA LYS A 381 4.30 -2.86 8.60
C LYS A 381 5.82 -2.89 8.78
N LYS A 382 6.47 -3.90 8.20
CA LYS A 382 7.92 -4.07 8.29
C LYS A 382 8.70 -2.95 7.61
N TYR A 383 8.29 -2.53 6.42
CA TYR A 383 9.07 -1.58 5.60
C TYR A 383 8.58 -0.13 5.69
N LYS A 384 7.46 0.14 6.35
CA LYS A 384 6.89 1.49 6.43
C LYS A 384 7.88 2.52 7.00
N SER A 385 8.53 2.21 8.13
CA SER A 385 9.48 3.14 8.75
C SER A 385 10.70 3.41 7.87
N ILE A 386 11.20 2.38 7.18
CA ILE A 386 12.32 2.52 6.23
C ILE A 386 11.89 3.39 5.05
N ALA A 387 10.70 3.16 4.50
CA ALA A 387 10.16 3.96 3.40
C ALA A 387 10.04 5.44 3.79
N VAL A 388 9.50 5.72 4.98
CA VAL A 388 9.39 7.09 5.50
C VAL A 388 10.77 7.75 5.65
N SER A 389 11.76 7.01 6.15
CA SER A 389 13.15 7.49 6.24
C SER A 389 13.72 7.87 4.88
N LEU A 390 13.57 6.98 3.89
CA LEU A 390 14.05 7.23 2.53
C LEU A 390 13.34 8.43 1.88
N MET A 391 12.03 8.54 2.06
CA MET A 391 11.29 9.69 1.55
C MET A 391 11.78 11.00 2.16
N SER A 392 12.00 11.01 3.47
CA SER A 392 12.54 12.19 4.16
C SER A 392 13.95 12.56 3.66
N GLN A 393 14.80 11.55 3.47
CA GLN A 393 16.19 11.75 3.01
C GLN A 393 16.23 12.37 1.62
N PHE A 394 15.40 11.88 0.71
CA PHE A 394 15.44 12.23 -0.70
C PHE A 394 14.38 13.25 -1.12
N ASN A 395 13.71 13.88 -0.16
CA ASN A 395 12.63 14.84 -0.40
C ASN A 395 11.53 14.28 -1.32
N LEU A 396 11.08 13.07 -1.01
CA LEU A 396 10.05 12.38 -1.79
C LEU A 396 8.69 12.47 -1.07
N HIS A 397 7.63 12.54 -1.85
CA HIS A 397 6.26 12.58 -1.34
C HIS A 397 5.57 11.22 -1.45
N PRO A 398 4.75 10.83 -0.45
CA PRO A 398 4.04 9.57 -0.48
C PRO A 398 2.98 9.53 -1.59
N THR A 399 2.72 8.33 -2.08
CA THR A 399 1.55 8.04 -2.91
C THR A 399 0.58 7.12 -2.15
N SER A 400 -0.51 6.70 -2.77
CA SER A 400 -1.41 5.68 -2.22
C SER A 400 -0.77 4.29 -2.05
N VAL A 401 0.44 4.07 -2.57
CA VAL A 401 1.17 2.80 -2.50
C VAL A 401 2.55 3.01 -1.90
N LEU A 402 2.90 2.26 -0.85
CA LEU A 402 4.16 2.41 -0.11
C LEU A 402 5.41 2.32 -0.99
N TRP A 403 5.36 1.49 -2.03
CA TRP A 403 6.51 1.27 -2.93
C TRP A 403 6.81 2.41 -3.89
N PHE A 404 5.88 3.34 -4.06
CA PHE A 404 6.02 4.43 -5.01
C PHE A 404 5.93 5.77 -4.29
N THR A 405 6.79 6.67 -4.70
CA THR A 405 6.84 8.04 -4.18
C THR A 405 6.91 9.01 -5.34
N LEU A 406 6.45 10.22 -5.10
CA LEU A 406 6.52 11.33 -6.05
C LEU A 406 7.75 12.18 -5.71
N HIS A 407 8.51 12.60 -6.73
CA HIS A 407 9.58 13.56 -6.60
C HIS A 407 9.24 14.80 -7.43
N GLU A 408 8.88 15.89 -6.77
CA GLU A 408 8.42 17.10 -7.45
C GLU A 408 9.54 17.79 -8.25
N ASP A 409 10.75 17.82 -7.68
CA ASP A 409 11.94 18.40 -8.33
C ASP A 409 12.71 17.32 -9.10
N VAL A 410 12.10 16.79 -10.15
CA VAL A 410 12.69 15.71 -10.95
C VAL A 410 14.04 16.14 -11.53
N ASN A 411 15.09 15.53 -11.04
CA ASN A 411 16.45 15.73 -11.54
C ASN A 411 16.96 14.43 -12.18
N HIS A 412 16.93 14.39 -13.49
CA HIS A 412 17.43 13.26 -14.29
C HIS A 412 18.96 13.30 -14.49
N ASP A 413 19.71 14.13 -13.75
CA ASP A 413 21.17 14.08 -13.77
C ASP A 413 21.65 12.72 -13.22
N ALA A 414 22.55 12.08 -13.94
CA ALA A 414 23.18 10.82 -13.52
C ALA A 414 23.91 10.91 -12.16
N LYS A 415 24.21 12.12 -11.67
CA LYS A 415 24.78 12.36 -10.33
C LYS A 415 23.72 12.32 -9.23
N ASN A 416 22.42 12.41 -9.57
CA ASN A 416 21.36 12.26 -8.58
C ASN A 416 21.24 10.78 -8.17
N PRO A 417 21.49 10.43 -6.89
CA PRO A 417 21.52 9.05 -6.44
C PRO A 417 20.16 8.32 -6.56
N ILE A 418 19.05 9.06 -6.68
CA ILE A 418 17.72 8.51 -6.89
C ILE A 418 17.42 8.24 -8.37
N TRP A 419 18.17 8.83 -9.27
CA TRP A 419 17.94 8.72 -10.71
C TRP A 419 17.69 7.27 -11.20
N PRO A 420 18.42 6.24 -10.77
CA PRO A 420 18.18 4.87 -11.23
C PRO A 420 16.84 4.28 -10.79
N TYR A 421 16.15 4.91 -9.84
CA TYR A 421 14.94 4.40 -9.21
C TYR A 421 13.66 5.06 -9.72
N TYR A 422 13.78 6.05 -10.63
CA TYR A 422 12.60 6.60 -11.30
C TYR A 422 11.89 5.52 -12.10
N TYR A 423 10.58 5.45 -11.92
CA TYR A 423 9.71 4.47 -12.57
C TYR A 423 8.97 5.06 -13.77
N LEU A 424 8.33 6.20 -13.56
CA LEU A 424 7.68 7.02 -14.59
C LEU A 424 8.03 8.45 -14.23
N ASP A 425 8.47 9.24 -15.20
CA ASP A 425 8.80 10.66 -15.07
C ASP A 425 9.21 11.12 -13.67
N ASP A 426 8.23 11.38 -12.80
CA ASP A 426 8.33 11.93 -11.45
C ASP A 426 8.17 10.89 -10.32
N PHE A 427 7.87 9.61 -10.64
CA PHE A 427 7.70 8.56 -9.64
C PHE A 427 8.98 7.78 -9.37
N VAL A 428 9.27 7.53 -8.09
CA VAL A 428 10.41 6.75 -7.62
C VAL A 428 9.93 5.45 -7.01
N CYS A 429 10.51 4.32 -7.42
CA CYS A 429 10.22 3.01 -6.84
C CYS A 429 11.20 2.69 -5.72
N LEU A 430 10.72 2.61 -4.48
CA LEU A 430 11.53 2.37 -3.29
C LEU A 430 11.98 0.93 -3.11
N ARG A 431 11.37 -0.04 -3.79
CA ARG A 431 11.58 -1.47 -3.52
C ARG A 431 13.05 -1.91 -3.51
N LYS A 432 13.85 -1.43 -4.45
CA LYS A 432 15.26 -1.76 -4.49
C LYS A 432 16.12 -1.01 -3.46
N LEU A 433 15.67 0.15 -3.00
CA LEU A 433 16.33 0.83 -1.89
C LEU A 433 16.20 0.03 -0.59
N PHE A 434 15.19 -0.82 -0.47
CA PHE A 434 15.05 -1.74 0.68
C PHE A 434 16.00 -2.94 0.60
N ASP A 435 16.32 -3.43 -0.59
CA ASP A 435 17.18 -4.60 -0.79
C ASP A 435 18.64 -4.34 -0.44
N PHE A 436 19.08 -3.08 -0.43
CA PHE A 436 20.43 -2.69 0.00
C PHE A 436 20.69 -2.95 1.49
N HIS A 437 19.67 -3.16 2.29
CA HIS A 437 19.78 -3.54 3.70
C HIS A 437 19.76 -5.06 3.92
N GLY A 438 19.54 -5.84 2.88
CA GLY A 438 19.57 -7.30 2.88
C GLY A 438 20.60 -7.83 1.87
N LYS A 439 21.43 -8.77 2.30
CA LYS A 439 22.37 -9.47 1.39
C LYS A 439 21.57 -10.13 0.27
N TYR A 440 22.02 -9.97 -0.96
CA TYR A 440 21.50 -10.68 -2.11
C TYR A 440 21.58 -12.18 -1.88
N PHE A 441 20.46 -12.86 -1.96
CA PHE A 441 20.39 -14.31 -2.10
C PHE A 441 19.91 -14.64 -3.49
N TRP A 442 20.86 -14.96 -4.33
CA TRP A 442 20.68 -15.72 -5.57
C TRP A 442 21.62 -16.91 -5.53
#